data_669fbcca926334a4dd4f7ecfe8113603
#
_entry.id   669fbcca926334a4dd4f7ecfe8113603
#
_cell.length_a   1.000
_cell.length_b   1.000
_cell.length_c   1.000
_cell.angle_alpha   90.00
_cell.angle_beta   90.00
_cell.angle_gamma   90.00
#
_symmetry.space_group_name_H-M   'P 1'
#
loop_
_entity.id
_entity.type
_entity.pdbx_description
1 polymer ?
#
loop_
_entity_poly.entity_id
_entity_poly.type
_entity_poly.pdbx_seq_one_letter_code
_entity_poly.pdbx_strand_id
1 'polypeptide(L)'
;HEAPDATQSDWQQLREVGNIRIAVMLAEIGEDGLADEVLRHQARIGPPSQYQPLSRLARSLGLPGTQMWMAYNAPPGGNPEPAARFPTPKWSPVSGWKVDPALIYAHTLQESIFRTKVVSPAGARGLMQIMPSAARDHSRALGVPGTAADLGKPEVNLAFGQRHLEMLRDSPGTQGLL
;
A
#
# COMPACT_ATOMS: atom_id res chain seq x y z
N HIS A 1 8.00 -1.73 -16.13
CA HIS A 1 8.77 -0.66 -15.47
C HIS A 1 7.98 -0.14 -14.29
N GLU A 2 8.63 -0.04 -13.12
CA GLU A 2 8.06 0.62 -11.95
C GLU A 2 8.05 2.14 -12.14
N ALA A 3 7.09 2.83 -11.48
CA ALA A 3 7.11 4.28 -11.42
C ALA A 3 8.34 4.77 -10.63
N PRO A 4 8.98 5.88 -11.02
CA PRO A 4 10.16 6.38 -10.31
C PRO A 4 9.82 6.98 -8.95
N ASP A 5 10.79 6.96 -8.06
CA ASP A 5 10.78 7.72 -6.81
C ASP A 5 10.96 9.23 -7.07
N ALA A 6 10.64 10.05 -6.05
CA ALA A 6 10.87 11.48 -6.08
C ALA A 6 12.37 11.79 -6.25
N THR A 7 12.66 12.74 -7.13
CA THR A 7 14.01 13.25 -7.36
C THR A 7 14.34 14.39 -6.39
N GLN A 8 15.63 14.78 -6.33
CA GLN A 8 16.01 15.96 -5.58
C GLN A 8 15.32 17.23 -6.12
N SER A 9 15.16 17.34 -7.44
CA SER A 9 14.42 18.45 -8.06
C SER A 9 12.95 18.48 -7.65
N ASP A 10 12.30 17.31 -7.60
CA ASP A 10 10.92 17.21 -7.10
C ASP A 10 10.82 17.73 -5.67
N TRP A 11 11.74 17.30 -4.80
CA TRP A 11 11.75 17.75 -3.42
C TRP A 11 12.01 19.25 -3.28
N GLN A 12 12.92 19.82 -4.04
CA GLN A 12 13.15 21.27 -4.04
C GLN A 12 11.91 22.06 -4.44
N GLN A 13 11.12 21.55 -5.37
CA GLN A 13 9.86 22.16 -5.79
C GLN A 13 8.76 22.04 -4.71
N LEU A 14 8.71 20.92 -3.98
CA LEU A 14 7.60 20.57 -3.09
C LEU A 14 7.81 21.01 -1.63
N ARG A 15 9.06 21.07 -1.17
CA ARG A 15 9.39 21.22 0.27
C ARG A 15 8.83 22.49 0.94
N GLU A 16 8.58 23.54 0.16
CA GLU A 16 8.05 24.81 0.69
C GLU A 16 6.51 24.79 0.84
N VAL A 17 5.85 23.76 0.31
CA VAL A 17 4.40 23.60 0.42
C VAL A 17 4.04 22.99 1.79
N GLY A 18 3.29 23.72 2.59
CA GLY A 18 2.97 23.34 3.98
C GLY A 18 2.31 21.95 4.09
N ASN A 19 1.33 21.65 3.25
CA ASN A 19 0.67 20.35 3.24
C ASN A 19 1.64 19.20 2.94
N ILE A 20 2.62 19.43 2.08
CA ILE A 20 3.60 18.38 1.73
C ILE A 20 4.53 18.10 2.92
N ARG A 21 4.98 19.11 3.63
CA ARG A 21 5.76 18.91 4.87
C ARG A 21 4.97 18.15 5.92
N ILE A 22 3.69 18.46 6.10
CA ILE A 22 2.80 17.74 7.02
C ILE A 22 2.67 16.28 6.60
N ALA A 23 2.44 16.01 5.30
CA ALA A 23 2.30 14.63 4.81
C ALA A 23 3.57 13.82 5.01
N VAL A 24 4.76 14.41 4.77
CA VAL A 24 6.04 13.74 5.01
C VAL A 24 6.20 13.40 6.50
N MET A 25 5.93 14.35 7.40
CA MET A 25 6.00 14.10 8.84
C MET A 25 5.02 13.01 9.30
N LEU A 26 3.80 13.01 8.78
CA LEU A 26 2.79 11.99 9.09
C LEU A 26 3.25 10.59 8.62
N ALA A 27 3.81 10.50 7.42
CA ALA A 27 4.36 9.24 6.91
C ALA A 27 5.55 8.75 7.75
N GLU A 28 6.43 9.64 8.17
CA GLU A 28 7.59 9.31 9.03
C GLU A 28 7.18 8.71 10.40
N ILE A 29 6.07 9.19 10.97
CA ILE A 29 5.55 8.65 12.23
C ILE A 29 4.57 7.48 12.04
N GLY A 30 4.39 6.99 10.80
CA GLY A 30 3.53 5.86 10.49
C GLY A 30 2.02 6.16 10.41
N GLU A 31 1.65 7.44 10.35
CA GLU A 31 0.26 7.89 10.15
C GLU A 31 -0.09 7.97 8.66
N ASP A 32 0.06 6.84 7.96
CA ASP A 32 -0.07 6.74 6.50
C ASP A 32 -1.45 7.17 6.00
N GLY A 33 -2.52 6.86 6.74
CA GLY A 33 -3.88 7.26 6.37
C GLY A 33 -4.05 8.77 6.32
N LEU A 34 -3.51 9.49 7.31
CA LEU A 34 -3.52 10.95 7.33
C LEU A 34 -2.60 11.55 6.27
N ALA A 35 -1.44 10.93 6.05
CA ALA A 35 -0.52 11.33 4.98
C ALA A 35 -1.19 11.22 3.60
N ASP A 36 -1.91 10.13 3.34
CA ASP A 36 -2.71 9.93 2.12
C ASP A 36 -3.73 11.03 1.93
N GLU A 37 -4.50 11.37 2.98
CA GLU A 37 -5.52 12.42 2.90
C GLU A 37 -4.92 13.78 2.57
N VAL A 38 -3.83 14.15 3.24
CA VAL A 38 -3.15 15.44 3.03
C VAL A 38 -2.55 15.52 1.63
N LEU A 39 -1.90 14.47 1.14
CA LEU A 39 -1.35 14.45 -0.23
C LEU A 39 -2.45 14.52 -1.30
N ARG A 40 -3.54 13.78 -1.14
CA ARG A 40 -4.68 13.84 -2.07
C ARG A 40 -5.34 15.21 -2.07
N HIS A 41 -5.45 15.84 -0.89
CA HIS A 41 -5.92 17.22 -0.81
C HIS A 41 -5.00 18.16 -1.59
N GLN A 42 -3.68 18.10 -1.37
CA GLN A 42 -2.72 18.93 -2.10
C GLN A 42 -2.76 18.66 -3.61
N ALA A 43 -2.91 17.43 -4.02
CA ALA A 43 -3.05 17.06 -5.43
C ALA A 43 -4.26 17.72 -6.11
N ARG A 44 -5.35 17.95 -5.35
CA ARG A 44 -6.56 18.61 -5.87
C ARG A 44 -6.43 20.13 -5.96
N ILE A 45 -5.74 20.76 -5.01
CA ILE A 45 -5.67 22.22 -4.90
C ILE A 45 -4.40 22.83 -5.51
N GLY A 46 -3.35 22.02 -5.69
CA GLY A 46 -2.07 22.48 -6.23
C GLY A 46 -2.09 22.65 -7.75
N PRO A 47 -1.11 23.37 -8.29
CA PRO A 47 -1.00 23.52 -9.73
C PRO A 47 -0.67 22.19 -10.42
N PRO A 48 -1.13 21.99 -11.68
CA PRO A 48 -0.84 20.76 -12.43
C PRO A 48 0.64 20.40 -12.55
N SER A 49 1.54 21.40 -12.54
CA SER A 49 2.99 21.20 -12.58
C SER A 49 3.55 20.46 -11.37
N GLN A 50 2.86 20.50 -10.23
CA GLN A 50 3.25 19.75 -9.02
C GLN A 50 2.74 18.31 -9.02
N TYR A 51 1.86 17.94 -9.92
CA TYR A 51 1.13 16.66 -9.84
C TYR A 51 2.06 15.47 -10.03
N GLN A 52 2.90 15.48 -11.06
CA GLN A 52 3.87 14.41 -11.31
C GLN A 52 4.92 14.30 -10.19
N PRO A 53 5.57 15.39 -9.74
CA PRO A 53 6.43 15.35 -8.55
C PRO A 53 5.73 14.78 -7.31
N LEU A 54 4.47 15.15 -7.08
CA LEU A 54 3.68 14.68 -5.95
C LEU A 54 3.40 13.17 -6.03
N SER A 55 3.10 12.65 -7.23
CA SER A 55 2.91 11.22 -7.48
C SER A 55 4.19 10.43 -7.16
N ARG A 56 5.36 10.93 -7.57
CA ARG A 56 6.65 10.32 -7.23
C ARG A 56 6.96 10.40 -5.72
N LEU A 57 6.56 11.48 -5.07
CA LEU A 57 6.68 11.61 -3.60
C LEU A 57 5.81 10.58 -2.88
N ALA A 58 4.56 10.36 -3.32
CA ALA A 58 3.68 9.34 -2.76
C ALA A 58 4.33 7.95 -2.81
N ARG A 59 5.01 7.60 -3.92
CA ARG A 59 5.79 6.37 -4.01
C ARG A 59 6.94 6.35 -3.00
N SER A 60 7.74 7.40 -2.92
CA SER A 60 8.88 7.50 -2.00
C SER A 60 8.47 7.35 -0.54
N LEU A 61 7.30 7.86 -0.18
CA LEU A 61 6.74 7.77 1.17
C LEU A 61 6.07 6.42 1.47
N GLY A 62 5.99 5.51 0.50
CA GLY A 62 5.33 4.22 0.69
C GLY A 62 3.80 4.33 0.77
N LEU A 63 3.20 5.21 -0.03
CA LEU A 63 1.77 5.48 -0.10
C LEU A 63 1.18 5.02 -1.46
N PRO A 64 1.16 3.70 -1.75
CA PRO A 64 0.77 3.17 -3.06
C PRO A 64 -0.70 3.47 -3.41
N GLY A 65 -1.57 3.54 -2.41
CA GLY A 65 -2.98 3.90 -2.62
C GLY A 65 -3.14 5.31 -3.15
N THR A 66 -2.39 6.28 -2.64
CA THR A 66 -2.37 7.65 -3.15
C THR A 66 -1.70 7.73 -4.52
N GLN A 67 -0.58 7.03 -4.74
CA GLN A 67 0.06 6.95 -6.03
C GLN A 67 -0.92 6.48 -7.11
N MET A 68 -1.64 5.40 -6.87
CA MET A 68 -2.64 4.85 -7.78
C MET A 68 -3.82 5.83 -7.97
N TRP A 69 -4.34 6.39 -6.89
CA TRP A 69 -5.42 7.37 -6.96
C TRP A 69 -5.06 8.55 -7.86
N MET A 70 -3.84 9.09 -7.74
CA MET A 70 -3.34 10.17 -8.58
C MET A 70 -3.25 9.78 -10.05
N ALA A 71 -2.87 8.53 -10.35
CA ALA A 71 -2.77 8.05 -11.72
C ALA A 71 -4.14 8.01 -12.46
N TYR A 72 -5.23 7.86 -11.71
CA TYR A 72 -6.59 7.84 -12.26
C TYR A 72 -7.34 9.17 -12.17
N ASN A 73 -6.87 10.11 -11.37
CA ASN A 73 -7.56 11.38 -11.11
C ASN A 73 -6.73 12.62 -11.49
N ALA A 74 -5.81 12.47 -12.43
CA ALA A 74 -4.96 13.58 -12.86
C ALA A 74 -5.77 14.68 -13.55
N PRO A 75 -5.57 15.94 -13.18
CA PRO A 75 -6.14 17.07 -13.91
C PRO A 75 -5.42 17.23 -15.26
N PRO A 76 -6.00 17.99 -16.21
CA PRO A 76 -5.31 18.37 -17.42
C PRO A 76 -3.93 18.97 -17.12
N GLY A 77 -2.88 18.46 -17.76
CA GLY A 77 -1.49 18.89 -17.52
C GLY A 77 -0.80 18.24 -16.32
N GLY A 78 -1.49 17.38 -15.54
CA GLY A 78 -0.90 16.70 -14.39
C GLY A 78 0.09 15.58 -14.74
N ASN A 79 -0.11 14.92 -15.86
CA ASN A 79 0.80 13.92 -16.45
C ASN A 79 1.44 12.93 -15.46
N PRO A 80 0.65 12.14 -14.69
CA PRO A 80 1.21 11.15 -13.78
C PRO A 80 1.93 10.06 -14.56
N GLU A 81 2.91 9.41 -13.91
CA GLU A 81 3.59 8.25 -14.49
C GLU A 81 2.59 7.13 -14.83
N PRO A 82 2.58 6.58 -16.05
CA PRO A 82 1.65 5.50 -16.41
C PRO A 82 1.77 4.28 -15.49
N ALA A 83 3.00 3.95 -15.04
CA ALA A 83 3.25 2.85 -14.13
C ALA A 83 2.66 3.07 -12.72
N ALA A 84 2.30 4.29 -12.35
CA ALA A 84 1.66 4.59 -11.07
C ALA A 84 0.25 3.97 -10.93
N ARG A 85 -0.35 3.53 -12.05
CA ARG A 85 -1.62 2.78 -12.03
C ARG A 85 -1.50 1.38 -11.43
N PHE A 86 -0.27 0.83 -11.41
CA PHE A 86 0.04 -0.49 -10.89
C PHE A 86 1.19 -0.36 -9.89
N PRO A 87 0.93 0.23 -8.71
CA PRO A 87 1.99 0.47 -7.74
C PRO A 87 2.58 -0.85 -7.25
N THR A 88 3.90 -0.87 -7.10
CA THR A 88 4.66 -1.94 -6.47
C THR A 88 5.16 -1.44 -5.13
N PRO A 89 4.45 -1.72 -4.04
CA PRO A 89 4.88 -1.31 -2.70
C PRO A 89 6.24 -1.91 -2.33
N LYS A 90 6.98 -1.20 -1.48
CA LYS A 90 8.30 -1.68 -0.99
C LYS A 90 8.17 -2.67 0.17
N TRP A 91 6.97 -3.12 0.50
CA TRP A 91 6.72 -4.07 1.57
C TRP A 91 7.05 -5.51 1.13
N SER A 92 7.56 -6.28 2.06
CA SER A 92 7.79 -7.72 1.88
C SER A 92 7.26 -8.49 3.09
N PRO A 93 6.70 -9.69 2.91
CA PRO A 93 6.29 -10.49 4.05
C PRO A 93 7.47 -10.78 5.00
N VAL A 94 7.25 -10.75 6.33
CA VAL A 94 8.29 -11.13 7.30
C VAL A 94 8.77 -12.56 7.11
N SER A 95 7.96 -13.43 6.50
CA SER A 95 8.31 -14.81 6.14
C SER A 95 9.08 -14.95 4.82
N GLY A 96 9.37 -13.83 4.14
CA GLY A 96 9.84 -13.82 2.76
C GLY A 96 8.74 -14.20 1.76
N TRP A 97 9.02 -14.03 0.47
CA TRP A 97 8.10 -14.35 -0.61
C TRP A 97 8.02 -15.88 -0.83
N LYS A 98 6.79 -16.40 -0.90
CA LYS A 98 6.45 -17.81 -1.20
C LYS A 98 5.57 -17.96 -2.43
N VAL A 99 4.91 -16.87 -2.83
CA VAL A 99 4.09 -16.76 -4.03
C VAL A 99 4.53 -15.53 -4.81
N ASP A 100 4.08 -15.41 -6.05
CA ASP A 100 4.40 -14.24 -6.88
C ASP A 100 3.94 -12.94 -6.18
N PRO A 101 4.83 -11.97 -5.95
CA PRO A 101 4.47 -10.68 -5.38
C PRO A 101 3.32 -9.98 -6.12
N ALA A 102 3.22 -10.13 -7.44
CA ALA A 102 2.15 -9.52 -8.23
C ALA A 102 0.78 -10.03 -7.82
N LEU A 103 0.66 -11.34 -7.48
CA LEU A 103 -0.58 -11.91 -6.99
C LEU A 103 -0.96 -11.31 -5.63
N ILE A 104 0.01 -11.19 -4.72
CA ILE A 104 -0.21 -10.58 -3.40
C ILE A 104 -0.65 -9.12 -3.54
N TYR A 105 0.00 -8.34 -4.39
CA TYR A 105 -0.39 -6.94 -4.60
C TYR A 105 -1.75 -6.79 -5.26
N ALA A 106 -2.12 -7.70 -6.16
CA ALA A 106 -3.47 -7.73 -6.73
C ALA A 106 -4.54 -7.98 -5.66
N HIS A 107 -4.31 -8.91 -4.74
CA HIS A 107 -5.18 -9.13 -3.58
C HIS A 107 -5.24 -7.90 -2.67
N THR A 108 -4.09 -7.29 -2.36
CA THR A 108 -4.02 -6.07 -1.55
C THR A 108 -4.82 -4.93 -2.16
N LEU A 109 -4.75 -4.77 -3.47
CA LEU A 109 -5.56 -3.79 -4.21
C LEU A 109 -7.06 -4.08 -4.04
N GLN A 110 -7.47 -5.34 -4.24
CA GLN A 110 -8.86 -5.77 -4.14
C GLN A 110 -9.43 -5.61 -2.71
N GLU A 111 -8.65 -6.00 -1.70
CA GLU A 111 -9.12 -6.09 -0.32
C GLU A 111 -9.10 -4.76 0.43
N SER A 112 -8.12 -3.92 0.18
CA SER A 112 -7.90 -2.72 1.00
C SER A 112 -7.59 -1.45 0.23
N ILE A 113 -7.36 -1.53 -1.09
CA ILE A 113 -6.80 -0.45 -1.90
C ILE A 113 -5.49 0.06 -1.24
N PHE A 114 -4.62 -0.88 -0.83
CA PHE A 114 -3.35 -0.65 -0.13
C PHE A 114 -3.45 0.12 1.20
N ARG A 115 -4.60 0.08 1.88
CA ARG A 115 -4.76 0.70 3.21
C ARG A 115 -4.32 -0.27 4.31
N THR A 116 -3.28 0.09 5.05
CA THR A 116 -2.62 -0.79 6.02
C THR A 116 -3.41 -1.02 7.31
N LYS A 117 -4.24 -0.06 7.72
CA LYS A 117 -4.96 -0.08 9.01
C LYS A 117 -6.48 -0.20 8.86
N VAL A 118 -6.99 -0.52 7.66
CA VAL A 118 -8.44 -0.65 7.46
C VAL A 118 -8.99 -1.86 8.21
N VAL A 119 -10.17 -1.68 8.79
CA VAL A 119 -10.93 -2.74 9.46
C VAL A 119 -12.31 -2.80 8.83
N SER A 120 -12.71 -3.97 8.36
CA SER A 120 -14.04 -4.18 7.80
C SER A 120 -15.10 -4.27 8.91
N PRO A 121 -16.39 -4.11 8.59
CA PRO A 121 -17.47 -4.34 9.56
C PRO A 121 -17.47 -5.75 10.18
N ALA A 122 -16.97 -6.74 9.44
CA ALA A 122 -16.81 -8.13 9.92
C ALA A 122 -15.56 -8.34 10.78
N GLY A 123 -14.70 -7.31 10.93
CA GLY A 123 -13.48 -7.36 11.72
C GLY A 123 -12.23 -7.83 10.96
N ALA A 124 -12.29 -8.00 9.65
CA ALA A 124 -11.10 -8.27 8.82
C ALA A 124 -10.16 -7.06 8.84
N ARG A 125 -8.84 -7.29 8.86
CA ARG A 125 -7.84 -6.24 9.16
C ARG A 125 -6.74 -6.15 8.12
N GLY A 126 -6.35 -4.92 7.83
CA GLY A 126 -5.15 -4.54 7.09
C GLY A 126 -5.18 -4.84 5.61
N LEU A 127 -4.02 -4.89 5.01
CA LEU A 127 -3.81 -4.95 3.55
C LEU A 127 -4.57 -6.07 2.86
N MET A 128 -4.54 -7.29 3.39
CA MET A 128 -5.19 -8.47 2.81
C MET A 128 -6.44 -8.89 3.58
N GLN A 129 -7.00 -8.01 4.41
CA GLN A 129 -8.24 -8.22 5.16
C GLN A 129 -8.27 -9.56 5.90
N ILE A 130 -7.27 -9.77 6.76
CA ILE A 130 -7.12 -10.99 7.53
C ILE A 130 -8.11 -11.01 8.70
N MET A 131 -8.91 -12.07 8.78
CA MET A 131 -9.80 -12.30 9.92
C MET A 131 -8.97 -12.71 11.15
N PRO A 132 -9.32 -12.23 12.37
CA PRO A 132 -8.61 -12.61 13.59
C PRO A 132 -8.59 -14.12 13.86
N SER A 133 -9.61 -14.86 13.41
CA SER A 133 -9.64 -16.33 13.47
C SER A 133 -8.52 -16.93 12.61
N ALA A 134 -8.44 -16.54 11.35
CA ALA A 134 -7.40 -17.00 10.43
C ALA A 134 -6.00 -16.63 10.94
N ALA A 135 -5.83 -15.45 11.54
CA ALA A 135 -4.56 -15.05 12.14
C ALA A 135 -4.15 -16.00 13.29
N ARG A 136 -5.09 -16.39 14.16
CA ARG A 136 -4.81 -17.37 15.22
C ARG A 136 -4.38 -18.73 14.67
N ASP A 137 -5.05 -19.21 13.62
CA ASP A 137 -4.76 -20.50 13.01
C ASP A 137 -3.37 -20.54 12.35
N HIS A 138 -2.94 -19.43 11.77
CA HIS A 138 -1.67 -19.34 11.04
C HIS A 138 -0.48 -18.88 11.89
N SER A 139 -0.71 -18.24 13.03
CA SER A 139 0.34 -17.63 13.85
C SER A 139 1.42 -18.61 14.27
N ARG A 140 1.04 -19.84 14.65
CA ARG A 140 2.00 -20.88 15.03
C ARG A 140 2.90 -21.28 13.85
N ALA A 141 2.33 -21.47 12.66
CA ALA A 141 3.07 -21.87 11.48
C ALA A 141 4.03 -20.78 10.99
N LEU A 142 3.66 -19.53 11.19
CA LEU A 142 4.48 -18.38 10.79
C LEU A 142 5.50 -17.95 11.86
N GLY A 143 5.32 -18.40 13.12
CA GLY A 143 6.13 -17.91 14.24
C GLY A 143 5.94 -16.42 14.54
N VAL A 144 4.83 -15.84 14.11
CA VAL A 144 4.52 -14.41 14.22
C VAL A 144 3.17 -14.24 14.93
N PRO A 145 3.06 -13.36 15.94
CA PRO A 145 1.78 -13.08 16.58
C PRO A 145 0.83 -12.38 15.59
N GLY A 146 -0.43 -12.83 15.60
CA GLY A 146 -1.49 -12.28 14.75
C GLY A 146 -2.47 -11.41 15.54
N THR A 147 -1.95 -10.50 16.39
CA THR A 147 -2.80 -9.56 17.13
C THR A 147 -3.37 -8.49 16.20
N ALA A 148 -4.41 -7.79 16.68
CA ALA A 148 -4.99 -6.69 15.93
C ALA A 148 -3.97 -5.61 15.55
N ALA A 149 -3.02 -5.32 16.44
CA ALA A 149 -1.94 -4.35 16.20
C ALA A 149 -0.93 -4.88 15.15
N ASP A 150 -0.60 -6.18 15.22
CA ASP A 150 0.35 -6.78 14.28
C ASP A 150 -0.23 -6.84 12.86
N LEU A 151 -1.52 -7.12 12.71
CA LEU A 151 -2.20 -7.13 11.41
C LEU A 151 -2.29 -5.75 10.74
N GLY A 152 -2.03 -4.67 11.45
CA GLY A 152 -1.84 -3.32 10.90
C GLY A 152 -0.46 -3.07 10.31
N LYS A 153 0.51 -3.97 10.53
CA LYS A 153 1.86 -3.88 9.96
C LYS A 153 1.88 -4.56 8.59
N PRO A 154 2.30 -3.85 7.52
CA PRO A 154 2.29 -4.40 6.16
C PRO A 154 2.96 -5.77 6.05
N GLU A 155 4.17 -5.89 6.57
CA GLU A 155 5.01 -7.08 6.43
C GLU A 155 4.41 -8.31 7.14
N VAL A 156 3.72 -8.08 8.25
CA VAL A 156 3.00 -9.13 9.00
C VAL A 156 1.73 -9.51 8.27
N ASN A 157 0.92 -8.53 7.87
CA ASN A 157 -0.33 -8.79 7.15
C ASN A 157 -0.11 -9.57 5.85
N LEU A 158 0.92 -9.18 5.07
CA LEU A 158 1.30 -9.89 3.85
C LEU A 158 1.72 -11.34 4.13
N ALA A 159 2.44 -11.61 5.22
CA ALA A 159 2.82 -12.97 5.60
C ALA A 159 1.60 -13.84 5.89
N PHE A 160 0.63 -13.33 6.64
CA PHE A 160 -0.64 -14.03 6.91
C PHE A 160 -1.45 -14.27 5.63
N GLY A 161 -1.60 -13.25 4.79
CA GLY A 161 -2.32 -13.36 3.53
C GLY A 161 -1.68 -14.35 2.57
N GLN A 162 -0.36 -14.30 2.43
CA GLN A 162 0.39 -15.26 1.62
C GLN A 162 0.18 -16.69 2.10
N ARG A 163 0.25 -16.93 3.42
CA ARG A 163 0.02 -18.27 4.00
C ARG A 163 -1.38 -18.77 3.69
N HIS A 164 -2.38 -17.90 3.74
CA HIS A 164 -3.74 -18.25 3.38
C HIS A 164 -3.86 -18.68 1.91
N LEU A 165 -3.23 -17.94 1.00
CA LEU A 165 -3.20 -18.28 -0.43
C LEU A 165 -2.47 -19.60 -0.70
N GLU A 166 -1.35 -19.88 -0.02
CA GLU A 166 -0.66 -21.17 -0.10
C GLU A 166 -1.61 -22.32 0.28
N MET A 167 -2.34 -22.17 1.37
CA MET A 167 -3.29 -23.19 1.80
C MET A 167 -4.42 -23.41 0.79
N LEU A 168 -4.95 -22.35 0.20
CA LEU A 168 -5.98 -22.45 -0.85
C LEU A 168 -5.42 -23.17 -2.08
N ARG A 169 -4.21 -22.83 -2.51
CA ARG A 169 -3.54 -23.50 -3.64
C ARG A 169 -3.36 -24.99 -3.39
N ASP A 170 -2.95 -25.37 -2.16
CA ASP A 170 -2.61 -26.74 -1.80
C ASP A 170 -3.88 -27.56 -1.41
N SER A 171 -5.06 -26.94 -1.37
CA SER A 171 -6.31 -27.61 -1.05
C SER A 171 -6.82 -28.47 -2.22
N PRO A 172 -7.38 -29.66 -1.95
CA PRO A 172 -8.00 -30.49 -2.99
C PRO A 172 -9.10 -29.72 -3.73
N GLY A 173 -9.02 -29.67 -5.05
CA GLY A 173 -10.02 -28.99 -5.92
C GLY A 173 -9.63 -27.59 -6.38
N THR A 174 -8.57 -26.99 -5.83
CA THR A 174 -8.05 -25.69 -6.28
C THR A 174 -6.69 -25.78 -6.98
N GLN A 175 -6.12 -26.97 -7.08
CA GLN A 175 -4.84 -27.20 -7.74
C GLN A 175 -4.92 -26.77 -9.22
N GLY A 176 -4.09 -25.78 -9.57
CA GLY A 176 -4.02 -25.21 -10.93
C GLY A 176 -4.85 -23.95 -11.18
N LEU A 177 -5.51 -23.40 -10.16
CA LEU A 177 -6.27 -22.14 -10.27
C LEU A 177 -5.49 -20.89 -9.82
N LEU A 178 -4.28 -21.06 -9.25
CA LEU A 178 -3.39 -19.99 -8.77
C LEU A 178 -2.00 -20.13 -9.36
#